data_43c8a6e7c7da9f642bc143330aae81c7
#
_entry.id   43c8a6e7c7da9f642bc143330aae81c7
#
_cell.length_a   1.000
_cell.length_b   1.000
_cell.length_c   1.000
_cell.angle_alpha   90.00
_cell.angle_beta   90.00
_cell.angle_gamma   90.00
#
_symmetry.space_group_name_H-M   'P 1'
#
loop_
_entity.id
_entity.type
_entity.pdbx_description
1 polymer ?
#
loop_
_entity_poly.entity_id
_entity_poly.type
_entity_poly.pdbx_seq_one_letter_code
_entity_poly.pdbx_strand_id
1 'polypeptide(L)'
;LAEGKDSDRTRDIIVHAMDRLARKNSLKALDAWNLICDQFAFTPEQKSQVQLRIALSAALQHKSEARALLSSLDPEAMNDQAYLWLARIQLRGRDWSGLLNTINRMPTHLHEENEWQYWLSRSMEAEDQVSGSLTLLEQLSGKSSYYGFLAADKLKREYLIEQENAAS
;
A
#
# COMPACT_ATOMS: atom_id res chain seq x y z
N LEU A 1 -2.29 12.67 -39.82
CA LEU A 1 -3.27 11.54 -39.91
C LEU A 1 -3.68 10.97 -38.51
N ALA A 2 -3.15 11.52 -37.41
CA ALA A 2 -3.49 11.10 -36.04
C ALA A 2 -4.58 11.95 -35.37
N GLU A 3 -4.81 13.19 -35.82
CA GLU A 3 -5.72 14.14 -35.17
C GLU A 3 -7.21 13.70 -35.12
N GLY A 4 -7.64 12.79 -35.98
CA GLY A 4 -9.02 12.26 -35.96
C GLY A 4 -9.24 11.04 -35.05
N LYS A 5 -8.17 10.49 -34.42
CA LYS A 5 -8.26 9.30 -33.57
C LYS A 5 -8.18 9.60 -32.07
N ASP A 6 -7.62 10.73 -31.67
CA ASP A 6 -7.51 11.13 -30.28
C ASP A 6 -8.68 12.03 -29.88
N SER A 7 -9.62 11.48 -29.17
CA SER A 7 -10.75 12.19 -28.58
C SER A 7 -10.93 11.75 -27.14
N ASP A 8 -11.60 12.56 -26.31
CA ASP A 8 -11.93 12.23 -24.93
C ASP A 8 -12.61 10.85 -24.85
N ARG A 9 -13.56 10.61 -25.74
CA ARG A 9 -14.26 9.31 -25.81
C ARG A 9 -13.32 8.15 -26.14
N THR A 10 -12.34 8.36 -27.03
CA THR A 10 -11.36 7.32 -27.37
C THR A 10 -10.47 7.03 -26.17
N ARG A 11 -9.99 8.06 -25.46
CA ARG A 11 -9.18 7.90 -24.25
C ARG A 11 -9.92 7.16 -23.15
N ASP A 12 -11.19 7.51 -22.90
CA ASP A 12 -12.04 6.81 -21.91
C ASP A 12 -12.24 5.33 -22.25
N ILE A 13 -12.47 5.01 -23.52
CA ILE A 13 -12.56 3.62 -24.00
C ILE A 13 -11.25 2.88 -23.73
N ILE A 14 -10.10 3.50 -24.01
CA ILE A 14 -8.79 2.89 -23.75
C ILE A 14 -8.58 2.67 -22.25
N VAL A 15 -8.87 3.66 -21.39
CA VAL A 15 -8.77 3.53 -19.93
C VAL A 15 -9.61 2.34 -19.43
N HIS A 16 -10.86 2.23 -19.91
CA HIS A 16 -11.73 1.11 -19.55
C HIS A 16 -11.20 -0.25 -20.05
N ALA A 17 -10.67 -0.30 -21.28
CA ALA A 17 -10.07 -1.50 -21.83
C ALA A 17 -8.82 -1.92 -21.02
N MET A 18 -7.99 -0.96 -20.60
CA MET A 18 -6.83 -1.19 -19.76
C MET A 18 -7.20 -1.73 -18.38
N ASP A 19 -8.26 -1.21 -17.74
CA ASP A 19 -8.78 -1.75 -16.47
C ASP A 19 -9.16 -3.23 -16.60
N ARG A 20 -9.89 -3.59 -17.64
CA ARG A 20 -10.29 -4.98 -17.92
C ARG A 20 -9.09 -5.88 -18.21
N LEU A 21 -8.15 -5.41 -19.01
CA LEU A 21 -6.93 -6.15 -19.35
C LEU A 21 -6.06 -6.39 -18.11
N ALA A 22 -5.88 -5.36 -17.25
CA ALA A 22 -5.09 -5.47 -16.03
C ALA A 22 -5.66 -6.53 -15.07
N ARG A 23 -6.97 -6.56 -14.89
CA ARG A 23 -7.65 -7.60 -14.07
C ARG A 23 -7.38 -9.01 -14.60
N LYS A 24 -7.31 -9.19 -15.90
CA LYS A 24 -7.05 -10.49 -16.54
C LYS A 24 -5.57 -10.83 -16.55
N ASN A 25 -4.72 -9.87 -16.89
CA ASN A 25 -3.26 -10.04 -16.98
C ASN A 25 -2.57 -8.67 -16.84
N SER A 26 -2.07 -8.40 -15.65
CA SER A 26 -1.46 -7.11 -15.31
C SER A 26 -0.19 -6.80 -16.13
N LEU A 27 0.63 -7.80 -16.44
CA LEU A 27 1.86 -7.56 -17.21
C LEU A 27 1.57 -7.27 -18.68
N LYS A 28 0.58 -7.97 -19.28
CA LYS A 28 0.12 -7.61 -20.64
C LYS A 28 -0.49 -6.21 -20.67
N ALA A 29 -1.18 -5.81 -19.61
CA ALA A 29 -1.69 -4.44 -19.50
C ALA A 29 -0.55 -3.42 -19.38
N LEU A 30 0.48 -3.72 -18.61
CA LEU A 30 1.68 -2.88 -18.51
C LEU A 30 2.36 -2.71 -19.86
N ASP A 31 2.61 -3.80 -20.58
CA ASP A 31 3.21 -3.77 -21.92
C ASP A 31 2.37 -2.93 -22.90
N ALA A 32 1.06 -3.16 -22.92
CA ALA A 32 0.14 -2.41 -23.77
C ALA A 32 0.12 -0.91 -23.41
N TRP A 33 0.11 -0.60 -22.09
CA TRP A 33 0.12 0.79 -21.62
C TRP A 33 1.40 1.51 -22.02
N ASN A 34 2.55 0.90 -21.86
CA ASN A 34 3.84 1.47 -22.24
C ASN A 34 3.95 1.77 -23.76
N LEU A 35 3.20 1.03 -24.57
CA LEU A 35 3.15 1.28 -26.02
C LEU A 35 2.25 2.45 -26.40
N ILE A 36 1.18 2.73 -25.60
CA ILE A 36 0.15 3.68 -26.02
C ILE A 36 0.08 4.96 -25.19
N CYS A 37 0.67 4.99 -23.97
CA CYS A 37 0.51 6.11 -23.04
C CYS A 37 0.98 7.47 -23.59
N ASP A 38 1.90 7.48 -24.52
CA ASP A 38 2.42 8.70 -25.16
C ASP A 38 1.86 8.94 -26.58
N GLN A 39 0.99 8.02 -27.08
CA GLN A 39 0.36 8.19 -28.39
C GLN A 39 -0.96 8.97 -28.33
N PHE A 40 -1.50 9.17 -27.15
CA PHE A 40 -2.75 9.87 -26.86
C PHE A 40 -2.53 10.92 -25.76
N ALA A 41 -3.27 12.01 -25.82
CA ALA A 41 -3.20 13.08 -24.83
C ALA A 41 -4.01 12.75 -23.56
N PHE A 42 -3.69 11.64 -22.90
CA PHE A 42 -4.32 11.28 -21.62
C PHE A 42 -4.12 12.36 -20.57
N THR A 43 -5.17 12.64 -19.79
CA THR A 43 -5.04 13.50 -18.62
C THR A 43 -4.19 12.85 -17.52
N PRO A 44 -3.62 13.64 -16.59
CA PRO A 44 -2.90 13.08 -15.44
C PRO A 44 -3.74 12.07 -14.67
N GLU A 45 -5.03 12.35 -14.48
CA GLU A 45 -5.98 11.49 -13.76
C GLU A 45 -6.19 10.16 -14.50
N GLN A 46 -6.34 10.18 -15.83
CA GLN A 46 -6.46 8.99 -16.65
C GLN A 46 -5.19 8.13 -16.57
N LYS A 47 -4.01 8.75 -16.63
CA LYS A 47 -2.72 8.05 -16.48
C LYS A 47 -2.63 7.40 -15.09
N SER A 48 -2.89 8.15 -14.04
CA SER A 48 -2.85 7.67 -12.65
C SER A 48 -3.84 6.51 -12.42
N GLN A 49 -5.05 6.61 -12.97
CA GLN A 49 -6.06 5.56 -12.88
C GLN A 49 -5.59 4.24 -13.51
N VAL A 50 -4.99 4.29 -14.70
CA VAL A 50 -4.48 3.09 -15.38
C VAL A 50 -3.29 2.52 -14.64
N GLN A 51 -2.33 3.35 -14.22
CA GLN A 51 -1.15 2.92 -13.49
C GLN A 51 -1.51 2.26 -12.15
N LEU A 52 -2.40 2.89 -11.37
CA LEU A 52 -2.92 2.34 -10.12
C LEU A 52 -3.58 0.97 -10.35
N ARG A 53 -4.42 0.85 -11.39
CA ARG A 53 -5.09 -0.41 -11.71
C ARG A 53 -4.10 -1.51 -12.08
N ILE A 54 -3.09 -1.21 -12.90
CA ILE A 54 -2.05 -2.18 -13.28
C ILE A 54 -1.26 -2.62 -12.05
N ALA A 55 -0.82 -1.67 -11.21
CA ALA A 55 -0.04 -1.95 -10.00
C ALA A 55 -0.80 -2.83 -8.99
N LEU A 56 -2.07 -2.48 -8.70
CA LEU A 56 -2.93 -3.28 -7.82
C LEU A 56 -3.21 -4.67 -8.39
N SER A 57 -3.46 -4.77 -9.70
CA SER A 57 -3.67 -6.06 -10.35
C SER A 57 -2.42 -6.93 -10.32
N ALA A 58 -1.22 -6.33 -10.47
CA ALA A 58 0.04 -7.04 -10.34
C ALA A 58 0.25 -7.58 -8.92
N ALA A 59 -0.10 -6.79 -7.89
CA ALA A 59 -0.03 -7.23 -6.51
C ALA A 59 -1.00 -8.40 -6.22
N LEU A 60 -2.24 -8.29 -6.66
CA LEU A 60 -3.26 -9.35 -6.53
C LEU A 60 -2.89 -10.64 -7.28
N GLN A 61 -2.19 -10.51 -8.41
CA GLN A 61 -1.70 -11.63 -9.21
C GLN A 61 -0.32 -12.13 -8.74
N HIS A 62 0.21 -11.62 -7.63
CA HIS A 62 1.50 -11.97 -7.03
C HIS A 62 2.69 -11.85 -8.00
N LYS A 63 2.66 -10.82 -8.86
CA LYS A 63 3.76 -10.55 -9.80
C LYS A 63 4.96 -9.93 -9.07
N SER A 64 6.17 -10.30 -9.50
CA SER A 64 7.42 -9.74 -8.97
C SER A 64 7.54 -8.23 -9.17
N GLU A 65 6.95 -7.73 -10.25
CA GLU A 65 6.93 -6.31 -10.63
C GLU A 65 6.03 -5.45 -9.74
N ALA A 66 5.13 -6.07 -8.97
CA ALA A 66 4.12 -5.36 -8.17
C ALA A 66 4.73 -4.33 -7.22
N ARG A 67 5.86 -4.67 -6.57
CA ARG A 67 6.56 -3.75 -5.67
C ARG A 67 7.03 -2.49 -6.40
N ALA A 68 7.71 -2.66 -7.52
CA ALA A 68 8.22 -1.55 -8.32
C ALA A 68 7.08 -0.66 -8.84
N LEU A 69 6.02 -1.29 -9.36
CA LEU A 69 4.84 -0.60 -9.87
C LEU A 69 4.12 0.21 -8.80
N LEU A 70 3.90 -0.36 -7.60
CA LEU A 70 3.28 0.36 -6.49
C LEU A 70 4.17 1.49 -5.97
N SER A 71 5.48 1.27 -5.89
CA SER A 71 6.44 2.29 -5.43
C SER A 71 6.62 3.45 -6.39
N SER A 72 6.31 3.26 -7.68
CA SER A 72 6.42 4.29 -8.72
C SER A 72 5.16 5.15 -8.87
N LEU A 73 4.07 4.81 -8.16
CA LEU A 73 2.85 5.61 -8.21
C LEU A 73 3.06 6.98 -7.58
N ASP A 74 2.40 7.99 -8.18
CA ASP A 74 2.28 9.28 -7.54
C ASP A 74 1.59 9.12 -6.17
N PRO A 75 2.10 9.73 -5.10
CA PRO A 75 1.46 9.71 -3.80
C PRO A 75 -0.02 10.11 -3.81
N GLU A 76 -0.39 11.08 -4.63
CA GLU A 76 -1.77 11.54 -4.77
C GLU A 76 -2.67 10.51 -5.48
N ALA A 77 -2.08 9.62 -6.26
CA ALA A 77 -2.79 8.54 -6.93
C ALA A 77 -2.95 7.27 -6.08
N MET A 78 -2.21 7.18 -4.96
CA MET A 78 -2.29 6.01 -4.07
C MET A 78 -3.57 6.04 -3.26
N ASN A 79 -4.31 4.93 -3.30
CA ASN A 79 -5.43 4.67 -2.39
C ASN A 79 -5.01 3.72 -1.25
N ASP A 80 -5.91 3.50 -0.30
CA ASP A 80 -5.67 2.61 0.85
C ASP A 80 -5.15 1.24 0.43
N GLN A 81 -5.74 0.64 -0.60
CA GLN A 81 -5.33 -0.67 -1.09
C GLN A 81 -3.89 -0.69 -1.61
N ALA A 82 -3.46 0.39 -2.27
CA ALA A 82 -2.09 0.51 -2.78
C ALA A 82 -1.08 0.58 -1.62
N TYR A 83 -1.36 1.38 -0.59
CA TYR A 83 -0.55 1.43 0.63
C TYR A 83 -0.48 0.07 1.32
N LEU A 84 -1.63 -0.57 1.54
CA LEU A 84 -1.70 -1.87 2.21
C LEU A 84 -0.96 -2.98 1.44
N TRP A 85 -1.09 -3.02 0.12
CA TRP A 85 -0.37 -4.01 -0.69
C TRP A 85 1.14 -3.75 -0.72
N LEU A 86 1.55 -2.49 -0.85
CA LEU A 86 2.97 -2.13 -0.85
C LEU A 86 3.61 -2.51 0.49
N ALA A 87 2.99 -2.13 1.61
CA ALA A 87 3.48 -2.45 2.94
C ALA A 87 3.59 -3.97 3.17
N ARG A 88 2.58 -4.76 2.76
CA ARG A 88 2.61 -6.22 2.86
C ARG A 88 3.70 -6.87 2.01
N ILE A 89 3.95 -6.35 0.81
CA ILE A 89 5.03 -6.83 -0.07
C ILE A 89 6.39 -6.53 0.56
N GLN A 90 6.58 -5.32 1.07
CA GLN A 90 7.81 -4.90 1.74
C GLN A 90 8.06 -5.70 3.02
N LEU A 91 7.02 -5.92 3.83
CA LEU A 91 7.09 -6.74 5.03
C LEU A 91 7.52 -8.19 4.71
N ARG A 92 6.90 -8.81 3.71
CA ARG A 92 7.26 -10.15 3.25
C ARG A 92 8.71 -10.22 2.75
N GLY A 93 9.16 -9.17 2.07
CA GLY A 93 10.54 -9.04 1.59
C GLY A 93 11.55 -8.58 2.64
N ARG A 94 11.11 -8.29 3.88
CA ARG A 94 11.93 -7.71 4.95
C ARG A 94 12.61 -6.40 4.54
N ASP A 95 11.95 -5.63 3.70
CA ASP A 95 12.38 -4.30 3.31
C ASP A 95 11.96 -3.29 4.36
N TRP A 96 12.71 -3.23 5.47
CA TRP A 96 12.34 -2.44 6.64
C TRP A 96 12.35 -0.93 6.36
N SER A 97 13.33 -0.45 5.64
CA SER A 97 13.43 0.96 5.22
C SER A 97 12.25 1.36 4.32
N GLY A 98 11.93 0.54 3.30
CA GLY A 98 10.78 0.76 2.46
C GLY A 98 9.47 0.73 3.25
N LEU A 99 9.31 -0.22 4.16
CA LEU A 99 8.12 -0.36 5.00
C LEU A 99 7.93 0.84 5.92
N LEU A 100 9.02 1.29 6.59
CA LEU A 100 9.03 2.50 7.42
C LEU A 100 8.53 3.72 6.64
N ASN A 101 9.08 3.93 5.45
CA ASN A 101 8.68 5.04 4.59
C ASN A 101 7.22 4.93 4.11
N THR A 102 6.77 3.72 3.75
CA THR A 102 5.39 3.49 3.31
C THR A 102 4.40 3.76 4.43
N ILE A 103 4.62 3.24 5.64
CA ILE A 103 3.72 3.45 6.78
C ILE A 103 3.64 4.92 7.16
N ASN A 104 4.77 5.63 7.19
CA ASN A 104 4.80 7.08 7.49
C ASN A 104 4.04 7.94 6.46
N ARG A 105 3.76 7.40 5.28
CA ARG A 105 2.99 8.08 4.21
C ARG A 105 1.55 7.60 4.11
N MET A 106 1.14 6.64 4.92
CA MET A 106 -0.25 6.17 4.96
C MET A 106 -1.19 7.29 5.40
N PRO A 107 -2.44 7.31 4.89
CA PRO A 107 -3.49 8.13 5.45
C PRO A 107 -3.65 7.87 6.96
N THR A 108 -4.02 8.89 7.73
CA THR A 108 -4.08 8.83 9.19
C THR A 108 -4.88 7.63 9.71
N HIS A 109 -6.03 7.33 9.09
CA HIS A 109 -6.88 6.21 9.50
C HIS A 109 -6.21 4.84 9.38
N LEU A 110 -5.33 4.65 8.39
CA LEU A 110 -4.52 3.42 8.27
C LEU A 110 -3.30 3.48 9.21
N HIS A 111 -2.62 4.61 9.23
CA HIS A 111 -1.42 4.79 10.04
C HIS A 111 -1.69 4.52 11.53
N GLU A 112 -2.87 4.90 12.05
CA GLU A 112 -3.25 4.73 13.46
C GLU A 112 -3.73 3.31 13.81
N GLU A 113 -3.90 2.42 12.83
CA GLU A 113 -4.25 1.04 13.12
C GLU A 113 -3.13 0.33 13.90
N ASN A 114 -3.50 -0.45 14.90
CA ASN A 114 -2.54 -1.15 15.78
C ASN A 114 -1.58 -2.06 14.98
N GLU A 115 -2.05 -2.65 13.88
CA GLU A 115 -1.22 -3.44 12.96
C GLU A 115 -0.06 -2.60 12.43
N TRP A 116 -0.36 -1.45 11.85
CA TRP A 116 0.67 -0.63 11.20
C TRP A 116 1.57 0.07 12.22
N GLN A 117 1.05 0.45 13.37
CA GLN A 117 1.86 0.97 14.48
C GLN A 117 2.86 -0.08 15.00
N TYR A 118 2.46 -1.35 15.09
CA TYR A 118 3.38 -2.43 15.45
C TYR A 118 4.47 -2.63 14.39
N TRP A 119 4.10 -2.71 13.12
CA TRP A 119 5.07 -2.86 12.05
C TRP A 119 5.96 -1.63 11.85
N LEU A 120 5.45 -0.43 12.16
CA LEU A 120 6.24 0.80 12.22
C LEU A 120 7.33 0.68 13.29
N SER A 121 6.98 0.27 14.50
CA SER A 121 7.96 0.06 15.58
C SER A 121 9.03 -0.96 15.20
N ARG A 122 8.64 -2.06 14.53
CA ARG A 122 9.58 -3.10 14.08
C ARG A 122 10.51 -2.59 12.96
N SER A 123 9.99 -1.76 12.08
CA SER A 123 10.79 -1.11 11.02
C SER A 123 11.77 -0.10 11.61
N MET A 124 11.34 0.70 12.60
CA MET A 124 12.19 1.61 13.33
C MET A 124 13.33 0.88 14.06
N GLU A 125 13.03 -0.24 14.71
CA GLU A 125 14.05 -1.07 15.38
C GLU A 125 15.10 -1.57 14.37
N ALA A 126 14.67 -2.02 13.20
CA ALA A 126 15.57 -2.51 12.15
C ALA A 126 16.44 -1.40 11.51
N GLU A 127 16.01 -0.15 11.59
CA GLU A 127 16.71 1.05 11.10
C GLU A 127 17.41 1.81 12.24
N ASP A 128 17.72 1.14 13.34
CA ASP A 128 18.43 1.68 14.52
C ASP A 128 17.73 2.85 15.24
N GLN A 129 16.44 3.07 14.98
CA GLN A 129 15.61 4.10 15.65
C GLN A 129 14.98 3.54 16.94
N VAL A 130 15.79 3.02 17.83
CA VAL A 130 15.38 2.23 19.00
C VAL A 130 14.46 3.00 19.95
N SER A 131 14.72 4.27 20.21
CA SER A 131 13.90 5.07 21.14
C SER A 131 12.47 5.26 20.63
N GLY A 132 12.30 5.56 19.33
CA GLY A 132 10.99 5.69 18.70
C GLY A 132 10.23 4.35 18.68
N SER A 133 10.91 3.26 18.37
CA SER A 133 10.36 1.91 18.42
C SER A 133 9.82 1.57 19.82
N LEU A 134 10.61 1.80 20.87
CA LEU A 134 10.21 1.54 22.25
C LEU A 134 8.98 2.34 22.66
N THR A 135 8.91 3.63 22.32
CA THR A 135 7.75 4.49 22.62
C THR A 135 6.47 3.92 21.99
N LEU A 136 6.52 3.51 20.73
CA LEU A 136 5.36 2.90 20.05
C LEU A 136 4.95 1.57 20.68
N LEU A 137 5.91 0.70 21.01
CA LEU A 137 5.62 -0.57 21.66
C LEU A 137 5.00 -0.35 23.05
N GLU A 138 5.47 0.64 23.82
CA GLU A 138 4.88 1.00 25.11
C GLU A 138 3.43 1.43 24.99
N GLN A 139 3.12 2.30 24.03
CA GLN A 139 1.75 2.73 23.76
C GLN A 139 0.85 1.56 23.31
N LEU A 140 1.35 0.67 22.47
CA LEU A 140 0.60 -0.49 21.99
C LEU A 140 0.37 -1.51 23.09
N SER A 141 1.34 -1.77 23.98
CA SER A 141 1.23 -2.78 25.05
C SER A 141 0.12 -2.48 26.05
N GLY A 142 -0.34 -1.20 26.10
CA GLY A 142 -1.50 -0.78 26.88
C GLY A 142 -2.86 -1.00 26.20
N LYS A 143 -2.90 -1.68 25.04
CA LYS A 143 -4.14 -1.94 24.28
C LYS A 143 -4.51 -3.43 24.33
N SER A 144 -5.79 -3.71 24.64
CA SER A 144 -6.36 -5.06 24.58
C SER A 144 -6.61 -5.46 23.12
N SER A 145 -5.55 -5.83 22.42
CA SER A 145 -5.59 -6.21 21.00
C SER A 145 -4.44 -7.18 20.68
N TYR A 146 -4.56 -7.92 19.57
CA TYR A 146 -3.52 -8.83 19.12
C TYR A 146 -2.14 -8.16 19.03
N TYR A 147 -2.05 -6.98 18.41
CA TYR A 147 -0.78 -6.25 18.30
C TYR A 147 -0.35 -5.60 19.61
N GLY A 148 -1.29 -5.31 20.53
CA GLY A 148 -1.00 -4.91 21.88
C GLY A 148 -0.32 -6.03 22.67
N PHE A 149 -0.79 -7.26 22.54
CA PHE A 149 -0.17 -8.44 23.16
C PHE A 149 1.21 -8.72 22.58
N LEU A 150 1.39 -8.63 21.25
CA LEU A 150 2.71 -8.76 20.63
C LEU A 150 3.70 -7.68 21.12
N ALA A 151 3.21 -6.47 21.35
CA ALA A 151 4.04 -5.39 21.90
C ALA A 151 4.43 -5.66 23.37
N ALA A 152 3.48 -6.16 24.17
CA ALA A 152 3.73 -6.56 25.56
C ALA A 152 4.77 -7.68 25.64
N ASP A 153 4.64 -8.72 24.80
CA ASP A 153 5.63 -9.80 24.68
C ASP A 153 7.03 -9.28 24.35
N LYS A 154 7.11 -8.37 23.39
CA LYS A 154 8.37 -7.76 22.97
C LYS A 154 9.04 -6.99 24.10
N LEU A 155 8.23 -6.33 24.96
CA LEU A 155 8.68 -5.57 26.13
C LEU A 155 8.81 -6.44 27.41
N LYS A 156 8.44 -7.74 27.35
CA LYS A 156 8.37 -8.64 28.51
C LYS A 156 7.49 -8.08 29.62
N ARG A 157 6.29 -7.54 29.25
CA ARG A 157 5.28 -7.00 30.16
C ARG A 157 4.07 -7.91 30.22
N GLU A 158 3.28 -7.80 31.28
CA GLU A 158 1.99 -8.47 31.39
C GLU A 158 0.97 -7.89 30.38
N TYR A 159 0.04 -8.74 29.94
CA TYR A 159 -1.03 -8.33 29.02
C TYR A 159 -2.07 -7.51 29.74
N LEU A 160 -2.52 -6.43 29.10
CA LEU A 160 -3.68 -5.70 29.54
C LEU A 160 -4.93 -6.35 28.92
N ILE A 161 -5.69 -7.07 29.73
CA ILE A 161 -6.96 -7.69 29.35
C ILE A 161 -8.06 -6.83 29.90
N GLU A 162 -8.81 -6.11 29.04
CA GLU A 162 -10.05 -5.46 29.46
C GLU A 162 -11.07 -6.55 29.77
N GLN A 163 -11.46 -6.67 31.05
CA GLN A 163 -12.60 -7.49 31.43
C GLN A 163 -13.86 -6.78 30.93
N GLU A 164 -14.57 -7.34 29.95
CA GLU A 164 -15.94 -6.96 29.70
C GLU A 164 -16.70 -7.15 31.02
N ASN A 165 -17.08 -6.05 31.68
CA ASN A 165 -18.04 -6.10 32.75
C ASN A 165 -19.34 -6.62 32.15
N ALA A 166 -19.59 -7.92 32.33
CA ALA A 166 -20.89 -8.50 32.11
C ALA A 166 -21.86 -7.78 33.07
N ALA A 167 -22.51 -6.75 32.55
CA ALA A 167 -23.60 -6.06 33.25
C ALA A 167 -24.71 -7.10 33.43
N SER A 168 -24.93 -7.45 34.66
CA SER A 168 -26.06 -8.27 35.17
C SER A 168 -27.36 -7.58 34.92
#